data_81239ec2f57812a52185ff0626e10bb6
#
_entry.id   81239ec2f57812a52185ff0626e10bb6
#
_cell.length_a   1.000
_cell.length_b   1.000
_cell.length_c   1.000
_cell.angle_alpha   90.00
_cell.angle_beta   90.00
_cell.angle_gamma   90.00
#
_symmetry.space_group_name_H-M   'P 1'
#
loop_
_entity.id
_entity.type
_entity.pdbx_description
1 polymer ?
#
loop_
_entity_poly.entity_id
_entity_poly.type
_entity_poly.pdbx_seq_one_letter_code
_entity_poly.pdbx_strand_id
1 'polypeptide(L)'
;MITTAETTARILVVDDEPSITDLVAMALRYEHFAVQVAHSGHEALDAVETFSPDLVVLDIMMPGIDGFEVARRLRNNSSSLPVLFLTARDATDDKVRGLTLGADDYMTKPFSVEELVARIRAILRRVQPAEAALGRMVVADLELDEDTHEVRRAGHAVELTATEFKLLRYLMLNARRVLSKDQILDHVWNYDFGGNANIVETYVSYLRRKIDSLGPPLIQTVRGVGYTIRVPRD
;
A
#
# COMPACT_ATOMS: atom_id res chain seq x y z
N MET A 1 -2.79 16.89 22.13
CA MET A 1 -3.40 16.69 20.80
C MET A 1 -2.30 16.93 19.78
N ILE A 2 -1.68 15.87 19.29
CA ILE A 2 -0.79 15.97 18.13
C ILE A 2 -1.56 15.29 17.01
N THR A 3 -2.23 16.09 16.19
CA THR A 3 -2.80 15.67 14.92
C THR A 3 -1.62 15.45 13.98
N THR A 4 -1.19 14.21 13.81
CA THR A 4 -0.33 13.85 12.69
C THR A 4 -1.18 14.09 11.45
N ALA A 5 -0.90 15.15 10.71
CA ALA A 5 -1.43 15.33 9.38
C ALA A 5 -0.90 14.13 8.57
N GLU A 6 -1.79 13.21 8.21
CA GLU A 6 -1.48 12.19 7.20
C GLU A 6 -1.15 12.95 5.92
N THR A 7 0.13 13.00 5.59
CA THR A 7 0.58 13.64 4.35
C THR A 7 0.11 12.74 3.22
N THR A 8 -0.97 13.12 2.57
CA THR A 8 -1.52 12.38 1.42
C THR A 8 -0.48 12.34 0.31
N ALA A 9 0.00 11.16 -0.06
CA ALA A 9 1.01 11.02 -1.10
C ALA A 9 0.47 11.55 -2.44
N ARG A 10 1.34 12.28 -3.15
CA ARG A 10 1.03 12.98 -4.40
C ARG A 10 1.50 12.18 -5.59
N ILE A 11 0.57 11.80 -6.46
CA ILE A 11 0.84 10.98 -7.65
C ILE A 11 0.59 11.82 -8.90
N LEU A 12 1.58 11.89 -9.78
CA LEU A 12 1.43 12.45 -11.12
C LEU A 12 1.13 11.30 -12.10
N VAL A 13 0.02 11.39 -12.82
CA VAL A 13 -0.36 10.42 -13.86
C VAL A 13 -0.17 11.05 -15.21
N VAL A 14 0.62 10.40 -16.08
CA VAL A 14 1.02 10.92 -17.39
C VAL A 14 0.70 9.90 -18.47
N ASP A 15 -0.21 10.25 -19.36
CA ASP A 15 -0.62 9.43 -20.50
C ASP A 15 -1.31 10.35 -21.53
N ASP A 16 -1.05 10.18 -22.81
CA ASP A 16 -1.68 11.00 -23.87
C ASP A 16 -3.14 10.63 -24.14
N GLU A 17 -3.61 9.50 -23.60
CA GLU A 17 -5.02 9.09 -23.64
C GLU A 17 -5.80 9.62 -22.43
N PRO A 18 -6.71 10.62 -22.60
CA PRO A 18 -7.49 11.16 -21.47
C PRO A 18 -8.35 10.11 -20.75
N SER A 19 -8.84 9.11 -21.46
CA SER A 19 -9.65 8.02 -20.88
C SER A 19 -8.85 7.18 -19.85
N ILE A 20 -7.55 6.98 -20.08
CA ILE A 20 -6.67 6.26 -19.16
C ILE A 20 -6.34 7.12 -17.96
N THR A 21 -5.94 8.38 -18.18
CA THR A 21 -5.60 9.29 -17.08
C THR A 21 -6.79 9.55 -16.16
N ASP A 22 -8.01 9.72 -16.72
CA ASP A 22 -9.23 9.94 -15.93
C ASP A 22 -9.58 8.71 -15.08
N LEU A 23 -9.52 7.50 -15.67
CA LEU A 23 -9.79 6.26 -14.96
C LEU A 23 -8.81 6.05 -13.80
N VAL A 24 -7.51 6.20 -14.10
CA VAL A 24 -6.44 6.02 -13.11
C VAL A 24 -6.54 7.09 -12.01
N ALA A 25 -6.75 8.35 -12.39
CA ALA A 25 -6.87 9.44 -11.43
C ALA A 25 -8.07 9.28 -10.50
N MET A 26 -9.23 8.83 -11.03
CA MET A 26 -10.42 8.56 -10.22
C MET A 26 -10.15 7.45 -9.22
N ALA A 27 -9.52 6.36 -9.66
CA ALA A 27 -9.20 5.24 -8.81
C ALA A 27 -8.19 5.60 -7.70
N LEU A 28 -7.13 6.33 -8.04
CA LEU A 28 -6.13 6.76 -7.07
C LEU A 28 -6.69 7.77 -6.06
N ARG A 29 -7.59 8.67 -6.48
CA ARG A 29 -8.29 9.56 -5.55
C ARG A 29 -9.21 8.80 -4.60
N TYR A 30 -9.87 7.74 -5.06
CA TYR A 30 -10.65 6.85 -4.20
C TYR A 30 -9.80 6.17 -3.13
N GLU A 31 -8.54 5.85 -3.47
CA GLU A 31 -7.53 5.29 -2.57
C GLU A 31 -6.80 6.37 -1.71
N HIS A 32 -7.35 7.58 -1.68
CA HIS A 32 -6.90 8.73 -0.89
C HIS A 32 -5.55 9.33 -1.30
N PHE A 33 -5.10 9.14 -2.55
CA PHE A 33 -3.95 9.85 -3.10
C PHE A 33 -4.35 11.25 -3.59
N ALA A 34 -3.44 12.22 -3.47
CA ALA A 34 -3.55 13.49 -4.20
C ALA A 34 -3.05 13.27 -5.63
N VAL A 35 -3.88 13.57 -6.63
CA VAL A 35 -3.56 13.21 -8.02
C VAL A 35 -3.62 14.43 -8.94
N GLN A 36 -2.54 14.66 -9.68
CA GLN A 36 -2.48 15.54 -10.84
C GLN A 36 -2.30 14.71 -12.12
N VAL A 37 -2.81 15.22 -13.23
CA VAL A 37 -2.75 14.57 -14.56
C VAL A 37 -1.95 15.43 -15.49
N ALA A 38 -1.23 14.83 -16.44
CA ALA A 38 -0.58 15.46 -17.56
C ALA A 38 -0.79 14.59 -18.82
N HIS A 39 -0.97 15.25 -19.97
CA HIS A 39 -1.27 14.57 -21.25
C HIS A 39 -0.12 14.63 -22.26
N SER A 40 1.05 15.10 -21.83
CA SER A 40 2.26 15.14 -22.64
C SER A 40 3.51 15.15 -21.78
N GLY A 41 4.65 14.79 -22.37
CA GLY A 41 5.93 14.85 -21.66
C GLY A 41 6.32 16.27 -21.22
N HIS A 42 5.91 17.31 -21.92
CA HIS A 42 6.15 18.70 -21.49
C HIS A 42 5.32 19.05 -20.26
N GLU A 43 4.01 18.78 -20.30
CA GLU A 43 3.13 18.99 -19.16
C GLU A 43 3.59 18.19 -17.92
N ALA A 44 4.12 16.98 -18.13
CA ALA A 44 4.66 16.17 -17.04
C ALA A 44 5.84 16.85 -16.34
N LEU A 45 6.78 17.43 -17.11
CA LEU A 45 7.94 18.14 -16.55
C LEU A 45 7.51 19.39 -15.78
N ASP A 46 6.59 20.21 -16.33
CA ASP A 46 6.04 21.38 -15.66
C ASP A 46 5.26 21.00 -14.38
N ALA A 47 4.49 19.89 -14.45
CA ALA A 47 3.74 19.39 -13.32
C ALA A 47 4.65 18.92 -12.18
N VAL A 48 5.79 18.31 -12.47
CA VAL A 48 6.75 17.90 -11.43
C VAL A 48 7.26 19.10 -10.65
N GLU A 49 7.54 20.23 -11.29
CA GLU A 49 8.01 21.44 -10.63
C GLU A 49 6.94 22.07 -9.74
N THR A 50 5.70 22.13 -10.21
CA THR A 50 4.59 22.82 -9.53
C THR A 50 3.87 21.97 -8.50
N PHE A 51 3.65 20.71 -8.81
CA PHE A 51 2.93 19.76 -7.95
C PHE A 51 3.85 19.04 -6.96
N SER A 52 5.14 18.89 -7.27
CA SER A 52 6.13 18.13 -6.48
C SER A 52 5.60 16.74 -6.10
N PRO A 53 5.36 15.84 -7.06
CA PRO A 53 4.81 14.52 -6.79
C PRO A 53 5.79 13.64 -6.02
N ASP A 54 5.25 12.67 -5.28
CA ASP A 54 6.02 11.64 -4.58
C ASP A 54 6.29 10.41 -5.48
N LEU A 55 5.51 10.26 -6.57
CA LEU A 55 5.68 9.22 -7.59
C LEU A 55 5.03 9.66 -8.91
N VAL A 56 5.64 9.25 -10.03
CA VAL A 56 5.08 9.46 -11.37
C VAL A 56 4.68 8.10 -11.96
N VAL A 57 3.41 7.99 -12.39
CA VAL A 57 2.92 6.93 -13.28
C VAL A 57 3.03 7.46 -14.69
N LEU A 58 3.83 6.84 -15.54
CA LEU A 58 4.27 7.42 -16.81
C LEU A 58 4.10 6.45 -17.96
N ASP A 59 3.28 6.82 -18.94
CA ASP A 59 3.24 6.09 -20.20
C ASP A 59 4.53 6.27 -20.99
N ILE A 60 5.00 5.19 -21.61
CA ILE A 60 6.20 5.22 -22.45
C ILE A 60 5.87 5.79 -23.83
N MET A 61 4.72 5.42 -24.39
CA MET A 61 4.38 5.65 -25.78
C MET A 61 3.58 6.94 -25.98
N MET A 62 4.21 8.09 -25.74
CA MET A 62 3.58 9.39 -25.94
C MET A 62 4.16 10.14 -27.14
N PRO A 63 3.36 10.94 -27.85
CA PRO A 63 3.84 11.75 -28.96
C PRO A 63 4.75 12.88 -28.46
N GLY A 64 5.79 13.19 -29.26
CA GLY A 64 6.76 14.24 -28.96
C GLY A 64 7.86 13.79 -28.03
N ILE A 65 7.77 14.09 -26.75
CA ILE A 65 8.70 13.59 -25.72
C ILE A 65 8.14 12.31 -25.15
N ASP A 66 8.81 11.17 -25.40
CA ASP A 66 8.42 9.88 -24.87
C ASP A 66 8.67 9.76 -23.34
N GLY A 67 8.10 8.73 -22.72
CA GLY A 67 8.23 8.53 -21.29
C GLY A 67 9.67 8.28 -20.83
N PHE A 68 10.51 7.67 -21.66
CA PHE A 68 11.92 7.46 -21.32
C PHE A 68 12.69 8.78 -21.28
N GLU A 69 12.43 9.67 -22.22
CA GLU A 69 13.08 10.98 -22.27
C GLU A 69 12.59 11.85 -21.08
N VAL A 70 11.30 11.77 -20.70
CA VAL A 70 10.78 12.41 -19.49
C VAL A 70 11.54 11.90 -18.26
N ALA A 71 11.60 10.61 -18.07
CA ALA A 71 12.31 10.01 -16.92
C ALA A 71 13.80 10.38 -16.89
N ARG A 72 14.46 10.41 -18.06
CA ARG A 72 15.86 10.82 -18.17
C ARG A 72 16.06 12.27 -17.71
N ARG A 73 15.18 13.19 -18.11
CA ARG A 73 15.24 14.60 -17.68
C ARG A 73 15.01 14.76 -16.20
N LEU A 74 14.04 14.03 -15.63
CA LEU A 74 13.79 14.03 -14.20
C LEU A 74 15.02 13.59 -13.39
N ARG A 75 15.74 12.58 -13.87
CA ARG A 75 16.96 12.09 -13.20
C ARG A 75 18.16 13.02 -13.34
N ASN A 76 18.30 13.71 -14.47
CA ASN A 76 19.38 14.67 -14.67
C ASN A 76 19.27 15.88 -13.72
N ASN A 77 18.07 16.19 -13.24
CA ASN A 77 17.83 17.24 -12.25
C ASN A 77 18.05 16.77 -10.80
N SER A 78 18.81 15.68 -10.59
CA SER A 78 19.12 15.08 -9.29
C SER A 78 17.89 14.64 -8.49
N SER A 79 16.77 14.39 -9.17
CA SER A 79 15.54 13.96 -8.54
C SER A 79 15.58 12.44 -8.30
N SER A 80 15.44 12.03 -7.05
CA SER A 80 15.17 10.63 -6.65
C SER A 80 13.70 10.27 -6.83
N LEU A 81 12.94 11.04 -7.59
CA LEU A 81 11.52 10.87 -7.83
C LEU A 81 11.25 9.50 -8.50
N PRO A 82 10.51 8.60 -7.87
CA PRO A 82 10.24 7.29 -8.42
C PRO A 82 9.31 7.34 -9.62
N VAL A 83 9.56 6.45 -10.58
CA VAL A 83 8.79 6.34 -11.82
C VAL A 83 8.30 4.91 -12.00
N LEU A 84 6.97 4.75 -12.10
CA LEU A 84 6.31 3.53 -12.54
C LEU A 84 5.92 3.68 -14.02
N PHE A 85 6.55 2.92 -14.90
CA PHE A 85 6.21 2.97 -16.31
C PHE A 85 4.98 2.14 -16.65
N LEU A 86 4.11 2.70 -17.51
CA LEU A 86 3.08 1.96 -18.22
C LEU A 86 3.59 1.66 -19.64
N THR A 87 3.45 0.42 -20.11
CA THR A 87 3.96 -0.01 -21.41
C THR A 87 2.98 -0.92 -22.14
N ALA A 88 2.99 -0.91 -23.47
CA ALA A 88 2.26 -1.87 -24.27
C ALA A 88 2.88 -3.30 -24.13
N ARG A 89 2.07 -4.33 -24.31
CA ARG A 89 2.40 -5.73 -24.05
C ARG A 89 3.59 -6.29 -24.85
N ASP A 90 3.92 -5.69 -25.98
CA ASP A 90 4.90 -6.21 -26.94
C ASP A 90 6.31 -5.61 -26.83
N ALA A 91 6.54 -4.74 -25.86
CA ALA A 91 7.79 -4.00 -25.69
C ALA A 91 8.80 -4.72 -24.78
N THR A 92 9.23 -5.92 -25.15
CA THR A 92 10.31 -6.63 -24.44
C THR A 92 11.64 -5.85 -24.48
N ASP A 93 11.92 -5.12 -25.55
CA ASP A 93 13.11 -4.27 -25.68
C ASP A 93 13.03 -3.03 -24.79
N ASP A 94 11.83 -2.51 -24.53
CA ASP A 94 11.60 -1.36 -23.65
C ASP A 94 11.86 -1.70 -22.17
N LYS A 95 11.59 -2.93 -21.75
CA LYS A 95 11.91 -3.40 -20.37
C LYS A 95 13.42 -3.39 -20.11
N VAL A 96 14.23 -3.78 -21.10
CA VAL A 96 15.70 -3.80 -20.98
C VAL A 96 16.24 -2.36 -20.98
N ARG A 97 15.72 -1.48 -21.82
CA ARG A 97 16.09 -0.05 -21.85
C ARG A 97 15.73 0.65 -20.55
N GLY A 98 14.56 0.43 -20.05
CA GLY A 98 14.09 1.08 -18.84
C GLY A 98 14.84 0.64 -17.59
N LEU A 99 15.23 -0.64 -17.44
CA LEU A 99 16.08 -1.12 -16.36
C LEU A 99 17.44 -0.40 -16.35
N THR A 100 17.98 -0.08 -17.53
CA THR A 100 19.24 0.69 -17.67
C THR A 100 19.08 2.15 -17.27
N LEU A 101 17.86 2.70 -17.39
CA LEU A 101 17.53 4.09 -17.00
C LEU A 101 17.10 4.21 -15.53
N GLY A 102 17.09 3.10 -14.78
CA GLY A 102 16.84 3.08 -13.34
C GLY A 102 15.36 3.31 -12.98
N ALA A 103 14.42 2.79 -13.76
CA ALA A 103 13.02 2.78 -13.38
C ALA A 103 12.80 1.95 -12.12
N ASP A 104 11.83 2.36 -11.31
CA ASP A 104 11.52 1.69 -10.05
C ASP A 104 10.60 0.49 -10.24
N ASP A 105 9.71 0.51 -11.25
CA ASP A 105 8.89 -0.63 -11.66
C ASP A 105 8.26 -0.42 -13.06
N TYR A 106 7.66 -1.49 -13.63
CA TYR A 106 6.98 -1.52 -14.93
C TYR A 106 5.66 -2.25 -14.83
N MET A 107 4.67 -1.76 -15.57
CA MET A 107 3.37 -2.40 -15.70
C MET A 107 2.93 -2.41 -17.17
N THR A 108 2.42 -3.55 -17.63
CA THR A 108 1.94 -3.70 -19.01
C THR A 108 0.45 -3.37 -19.13
N LYS A 109 0.09 -2.61 -20.16
CA LYS A 109 -1.31 -2.42 -20.57
C LYS A 109 -1.81 -3.69 -21.32
N PRO A 110 -3.05 -4.18 -21.07
CA PRO A 110 -4.00 -3.70 -20.06
C PRO A 110 -3.64 -4.17 -18.64
N PHE A 111 -3.92 -3.34 -17.64
CA PHE A 111 -3.65 -3.59 -16.23
C PHE A 111 -4.92 -3.49 -15.37
N SER A 112 -4.89 -4.10 -14.19
CA SER A 112 -5.93 -3.87 -13.19
C SER A 112 -5.57 -2.68 -12.29
N VAL A 113 -6.62 -1.97 -11.85
CA VAL A 113 -6.45 -0.83 -10.92
C VAL A 113 -5.86 -1.30 -9.59
N GLU A 114 -6.27 -2.47 -9.11
CA GLU A 114 -5.76 -3.06 -7.88
C GLU A 114 -4.25 -3.33 -7.95
N GLU A 115 -3.77 -3.83 -9.09
CA GLU A 115 -2.35 -4.06 -9.33
C GLU A 115 -1.58 -2.73 -9.35
N LEU A 116 -2.12 -1.71 -10.04
CA LEU A 116 -1.52 -0.38 -10.09
C LEU A 116 -1.34 0.22 -8.69
N VAL A 117 -2.41 0.20 -7.88
CA VAL A 117 -2.40 0.71 -6.51
C VAL A 117 -1.38 -0.03 -5.64
N ALA A 118 -1.34 -1.37 -5.75
CA ALA A 118 -0.38 -2.18 -4.99
C ALA A 118 1.06 -1.84 -5.33
N ARG A 119 1.39 -1.64 -6.63
CA ARG A 119 2.73 -1.25 -7.09
C ARG A 119 3.11 0.15 -6.64
N ILE A 120 2.20 1.13 -6.77
CA ILE A 120 2.42 2.51 -6.29
C ILE A 120 2.77 2.49 -4.80
N ARG A 121 1.98 1.80 -3.97
CA ARG A 121 2.25 1.68 -2.53
C ARG A 121 3.60 1.03 -2.25
N ALA A 122 3.97 -0.02 -3.00
CA ALA A 122 5.25 -0.70 -2.85
C ALA A 122 6.45 0.21 -3.19
N ILE A 123 6.33 1.05 -4.23
CA ILE A 123 7.39 1.99 -4.63
C ILE A 123 7.53 3.11 -3.59
N LEU A 124 6.44 3.77 -3.22
CA LEU A 124 6.45 4.88 -2.25
C LEU A 124 7.13 4.46 -0.94
N ARG A 125 6.87 3.26 -0.48
CA ARG A 125 7.47 2.68 0.72
C ARG A 125 8.98 2.54 0.65
N ARG A 126 9.55 2.23 -0.52
CA ARG A 126 11.01 2.10 -0.71
C ARG A 126 11.73 3.44 -0.69
N VAL A 127 11.06 4.50 -1.11
CA VAL A 127 11.66 5.82 -1.34
C VAL A 127 11.53 6.74 -0.12
N GLN A 128 10.54 6.51 0.73
CA GLN A 128 10.32 7.28 1.95
C GLN A 128 10.57 6.41 3.21
N PRO A 129 11.84 6.22 3.62
CA PRO A 129 12.14 5.40 4.79
C PRO A 129 11.52 5.90 6.11
N ALA A 130 11.15 7.18 6.17
CA ALA A 130 10.41 7.75 7.32
C ALA A 130 8.92 7.35 7.32
N GLU A 131 8.35 6.99 6.17
CA GLU A 131 7.02 6.39 6.01
C GLU A 131 7.08 4.85 5.86
N ALA A 132 8.26 4.24 5.91
CA ALA A 132 8.43 2.80 6.11
C ALA A 132 7.78 2.29 7.42
N ALA A 133 7.25 3.22 8.22
CA ALA A 133 6.27 2.93 9.26
C ALA A 133 4.88 2.54 8.70
N LEU A 134 4.57 2.76 7.40
CA LEU A 134 3.24 2.49 6.84
C LEU A 134 2.99 1.02 6.49
N GLY A 135 4.04 0.24 6.23
CA GLY A 135 3.96 -1.23 6.17
C GLY A 135 4.13 -1.90 7.53
N ARG A 136 4.67 -1.15 8.51
CA ARG A 136 4.91 -1.65 9.86
C ARG A 136 3.89 -1.08 10.83
N MET A 137 2.95 -1.91 11.20
CA MET A 137 1.97 -1.57 12.24
C MET A 137 2.56 -1.88 13.62
N VAL A 138 2.36 -0.95 14.56
CA VAL A 138 2.83 -1.10 15.94
C VAL A 138 1.70 -0.84 16.93
N VAL A 139 1.46 -1.80 17.81
CA VAL A 139 0.55 -1.66 18.95
C VAL A 139 1.27 -2.11 20.20
N ALA A 140 1.67 -1.19 21.05
CA ALA A 140 2.59 -1.41 22.17
C ALA A 140 3.94 -1.96 21.67
N ASP A 141 4.29 -3.17 22.07
CA ASP A 141 5.48 -3.92 21.70
C ASP A 141 5.21 -5.02 20.64
N LEU A 142 4.01 -5.01 20.06
CA LEU A 142 3.64 -5.87 18.94
C LEU A 142 3.85 -5.10 17.64
N GLU A 143 4.62 -5.68 16.75
CA GLU A 143 4.98 -5.15 15.45
C GLU A 143 4.56 -6.13 14.36
N LEU A 144 3.97 -5.64 13.29
CA LEU A 144 3.63 -6.41 12.10
C LEU A 144 4.14 -5.66 10.88
N ASP A 145 4.93 -6.34 10.08
CA ASP A 145 5.43 -5.83 8.80
C ASP A 145 4.69 -6.54 7.66
N GLU A 146 3.93 -5.76 6.89
CA GLU A 146 3.11 -6.28 5.77
C GLU A 146 3.97 -6.78 4.60
N ASP A 147 5.19 -6.27 4.46
CA ASP A 147 6.05 -6.53 3.32
C ASP A 147 6.84 -7.80 3.47
N THR A 148 7.44 -7.95 4.65
CA THR A 148 8.20 -9.15 4.97
C THR A 148 7.30 -10.27 5.51
N HIS A 149 6.02 -9.98 5.80
CA HIS A 149 5.10 -10.86 6.53
C HIS A 149 5.64 -11.27 7.91
N GLU A 150 6.53 -10.46 8.46
CA GLU A 150 7.08 -10.69 9.79
C GLU A 150 6.19 -10.09 10.88
N VAL A 151 6.09 -10.83 11.98
CA VAL A 151 5.45 -10.36 13.20
C VAL A 151 6.44 -10.50 14.35
N ARG A 152 6.54 -9.46 15.19
CA ARG A 152 7.39 -9.46 16.37
C ARG A 152 6.59 -9.01 17.60
N ARG A 153 6.81 -9.65 18.72
CA ARG A 153 6.27 -9.27 20.01
C ARG A 153 7.39 -9.15 21.03
N ALA A 154 7.54 -7.99 21.67
CA ALA A 154 8.64 -7.71 22.59
C ALA A 154 10.01 -8.05 21.96
N GLY A 155 10.21 -7.77 20.67
CA GLY A 155 11.43 -8.08 19.90
C GLY A 155 11.57 -9.54 19.44
N HIS A 156 10.72 -10.47 19.88
CA HIS A 156 10.76 -11.88 19.49
C HIS A 156 9.90 -12.12 18.25
N ALA A 157 10.42 -12.87 17.27
CA ALA A 157 9.65 -13.27 16.09
C ALA A 157 8.49 -14.20 16.48
N VAL A 158 7.33 -13.96 15.86
CA VAL A 158 6.11 -14.76 16.05
C VAL A 158 5.69 -15.36 14.72
N GLU A 159 5.75 -16.67 14.60
CA GLU A 159 5.30 -17.37 13.38
C GLU A 159 3.79 -17.45 13.31
N LEU A 160 3.20 -16.86 12.26
CA LEU A 160 1.77 -16.91 12.00
C LEU A 160 1.48 -17.62 10.67
N THR A 161 0.35 -18.32 10.62
CA THR A 161 -0.22 -18.81 9.36
C THR A 161 -0.78 -17.61 8.56
N ALA A 162 -1.02 -17.79 7.26
CA ALA A 162 -1.58 -16.73 6.42
C ALA A 162 -2.91 -16.17 6.95
N THR A 163 -3.78 -17.01 7.49
CA THR A 163 -5.07 -16.59 8.06
C THR A 163 -4.89 -15.88 9.41
N GLU A 164 -3.99 -16.34 10.27
CA GLU A 164 -3.65 -15.65 11.53
C GLU A 164 -3.05 -14.27 11.24
N PHE A 165 -2.17 -14.18 10.24
CA PHE A 165 -1.58 -12.92 9.81
C PHE A 165 -2.66 -11.93 9.31
N LYS A 166 -3.57 -12.36 8.43
CA LYS A 166 -4.70 -11.55 7.95
C LYS A 166 -5.57 -11.04 9.09
N LEU A 167 -5.89 -11.91 10.05
CA LEU A 167 -6.70 -11.55 11.22
C LEU A 167 -5.96 -10.53 12.09
N LEU A 168 -4.68 -10.75 12.39
CA LEU A 168 -3.89 -9.83 13.19
C LEU A 168 -3.78 -8.47 12.52
N ARG A 169 -3.45 -8.46 11.22
CA ARG A 169 -3.40 -7.25 10.40
C ARG A 169 -4.70 -6.45 10.48
N TYR A 170 -5.84 -7.10 10.31
CA TYR A 170 -7.13 -6.44 10.37
C TYR A 170 -7.44 -5.85 11.75
N LEU A 171 -7.10 -6.56 12.82
CA LEU A 171 -7.22 -6.04 14.19
C LEU A 171 -6.30 -4.83 14.42
N MET A 172 -5.05 -4.86 13.93
CA MET A 172 -4.08 -3.77 14.09
C MET A 172 -4.44 -2.53 13.28
N LEU A 173 -4.94 -2.67 12.04
CA LEU A 173 -5.49 -1.57 11.25
C LEU A 173 -6.65 -0.86 11.95
N ASN A 174 -7.41 -1.58 12.75
CA ASN A 174 -8.53 -1.05 13.52
C ASN A 174 -8.21 -0.97 15.02
N ALA A 175 -6.95 -0.72 15.36
CA ALA A 175 -6.54 -0.65 16.77
C ALA A 175 -7.41 0.32 17.58
N ARG A 176 -7.76 -0.08 18.81
CA ARG A 176 -8.65 0.63 19.74
C ARG A 176 -10.14 0.65 19.34
N ARG A 177 -10.52 0.18 18.16
CA ARG A 177 -11.93 -0.01 17.75
C ARG A 177 -12.36 -1.42 18.09
N VAL A 178 -13.65 -1.59 18.38
CA VAL A 178 -14.24 -2.93 18.59
C VAL A 178 -14.79 -3.40 17.25
N LEU A 179 -14.33 -4.54 16.79
CA LEU A 179 -14.81 -5.21 15.57
C LEU A 179 -15.75 -6.32 15.94
N SER A 180 -16.93 -6.37 15.31
CA SER A 180 -17.86 -7.47 15.47
C SER A 180 -17.31 -8.76 14.84
N LYS A 181 -17.85 -9.93 15.25
CA LYS A 181 -17.48 -11.20 14.64
C LYS A 181 -17.79 -11.22 13.14
N ASP A 182 -18.90 -10.64 12.74
CA ASP A 182 -19.31 -10.59 11.33
C ASP A 182 -18.36 -9.74 10.50
N GLN A 183 -17.95 -8.55 11.00
CA GLN A 183 -16.95 -7.72 10.34
C GLN A 183 -15.60 -8.44 10.17
N ILE A 184 -15.17 -9.18 11.18
CA ILE A 184 -13.94 -9.98 11.13
C ILE A 184 -14.10 -11.13 10.13
N LEU A 185 -15.22 -11.82 10.16
CA LEU A 185 -15.52 -12.94 9.27
C LEU A 185 -15.49 -12.49 7.80
N ASP A 186 -16.22 -11.42 7.48
CA ASP A 186 -16.30 -10.86 6.13
C ASP A 186 -14.93 -10.44 5.59
N HIS A 187 -14.12 -9.78 6.43
CA HIS A 187 -12.82 -9.27 5.99
C HIS A 187 -11.75 -10.36 5.82
N VAL A 188 -11.71 -11.35 6.70
CA VAL A 188 -10.63 -12.34 6.74
C VAL A 188 -10.93 -13.56 5.86
N TRP A 189 -12.22 -13.96 5.77
CA TRP A 189 -12.63 -15.21 5.09
C TRP A 189 -13.45 -14.99 3.81
N ASN A 190 -13.84 -13.76 3.47
CA ASN A 190 -14.77 -13.42 2.37
C ASN A 190 -16.18 -14.00 2.52
N TYR A 191 -17.15 -13.42 1.84
CA TYR A 191 -18.60 -13.67 1.93
C TYR A 191 -19.05 -15.12 1.65
N ASP A 192 -18.19 -15.97 1.06
CA ASP A 192 -18.53 -17.34 0.64
C ASP A 192 -18.38 -18.40 1.75
N PHE A 193 -17.98 -17.99 2.95
CA PHE A 193 -17.93 -18.92 4.06
C PHE A 193 -19.32 -19.02 4.71
N GLY A 194 -20.19 -19.94 4.20
CA GLY A 194 -21.41 -20.40 4.89
C GLY A 194 -21.12 -21.02 6.26
N GLY A 195 -20.12 -20.47 6.97
CA GLY A 195 -19.43 -21.03 8.10
C GLY A 195 -19.77 -20.38 9.42
N ASN A 196 -19.70 -21.19 10.37
CA ASN A 196 -19.90 -21.01 11.78
C ASN A 196 -19.08 -19.83 12.33
N ALA A 197 -19.73 -18.81 12.90
CA ALA A 197 -19.10 -17.65 13.55
C ALA A 197 -18.04 -18.02 14.62
N ASN A 198 -18.02 -19.28 15.06
CA ASN A 198 -17.03 -19.82 15.99
C ASN A 198 -15.61 -19.89 15.42
N ILE A 199 -15.43 -19.78 14.08
CA ILE A 199 -14.11 -19.78 13.47
C ILE A 199 -13.29 -18.57 13.95
N VAL A 200 -13.92 -17.39 14.08
CA VAL A 200 -13.29 -16.18 14.58
C VAL A 200 -12.75 -16.39 16.00
N GLU A 201 -13.54 -17.04 16.88
CA GLU A 201 -13.12 -17.34 18.25
C GLU A 201 -11.91 -18.28 18.29
N THR A 202 -11.91 -19.28 17.41
CA THR A 202 -10.81 -20.23 17.29
C THR A 202 -9.50 -19.53 16.89
N TYR A 203 -9.53 -18.70 15.84
CA TYR A 203 -8.34 -18.01 15.38
C TYR A 203 -7.88 -16.89 16.33
N VAL A 204 -8.80 -16.21 17.01
CA VAL A 204 -8.44 -15.28 18.09
C VAL A 204 -7.76 -16.05 19.24
N SER A 205 -8.21 -17.25 19.56
CA SER A 205 -7.55 -18.10 20.57
C SER A 205 -6.13 -18.50 20.13
N TYR A 206 -5.94 -18.84 18.85
CA TYR A 206 -4.60 -19.15 18.32
C TYR A 206 -3.66 -17.95 18.38
N LEU A 207 -4.12 -16.76 17.96
CA LEU A 207 -3.35 -15.53 18.05
C LEU A 207 -2.95 -15.22 19.49
N ARG A 208 -3.91 -15.25 20.44
CA ARG A 208 -3.60 -15.00 21.86
C ARG A 208 -2.52 -15.92 22.38
N ARG A 209 -2.59 -17.21 22.06
CA ARG A 209 -1.59 -18.19 22.50
C ARG A 209 -0.18 -17.86 22.00
N LYS A 210 -0.05 -17.28 20.81
CA LYS A 210 1.22 -16.91 20.19
C LYS A 210 1.72 -15.53 20.64
N ILE A 211 0.83 -14.56 20.76
CA ILE A 211 1.15 -13.15 21.02
C ILE A 211 1.13 -12.84 22.51
N ASP A 212 0.07 -13.25 23.23
CA ASP A 212 -0.12 -12.88 24.63
C ASP A 212 0.77 -13.71 25.58
N SER A 213 1.41 -14.79 25.09
CA SER A 213 2.42 -15.54 25.84
C SER A 213 3.73 -14.76 26.04
N LEU A 214 3.97 -13.72 25.22
CA LEU A 214 5.20 -12.94 25.22
C LEU A 214 5.05 -11.59 25.96
N GLY A 215 3.88 -11.27 26.50
CA GLY A 215 3.63 -10.02 27.19
C GLY A 215 2.18 -9.83 27.62
N PRO A 216 1.81 -8.67 28.15
CA PRO A 216 0.44 -8.37 28.55
C PRO A 216 -0.56 -8.57 27.40
N PRO A 217 -1.78 -9.10 27.65
CA PRO A 217 -2.73 -9.44 26.62
C PRO A 217 -3.21 -8.19 25.86
N LEU A 218 -2.94 -8.12 24.54
CA LEU A 218 -3.35 -7.02 23.68
C LEU A 218 -4.71 -7.26 23.03
N ILE A 219 -5.04 -8.51 22.68
CA ILE A 219 -6.31 -8.84 22.05
C ILE A 219 -7.36 -9.04 23.14
N GLN A 220 -8.33 -8.12 23.20
CA GLN A 220 -9.37 -8.11 24.22
C GLN A 220 -10.73 -8.51 23.65
N THR A 221 -11.52 -9.23 24.43
CA THR A 221 -12.92 -9.54 24.11
C THR A 221 -13.83 -8.49 24.73
N VAL A 222 -14.67 -7.89 23.90
CA VAL A 222 -15.79 -7.06 24.36
C VAL A 222 -17.04 -7.94 24.33
N ARG A 223 -17.49 -8.40 25.52
CA ARG A 223 -18.57 -9.38 25.64
C ARG A 223 -19.84 -8.90 24.91
N GLY A 224 -20.42 -9.78 24.12
CA GLY A 224 -21.63 -9.50 23.33
C GLY A 224 -21.41 -8.60 22.10
N VAL A 225 -20.18 -8.07 21.86
CA VAL A 225 -19.89 -7.17 20.75
C VAL A 225 -18.84 -7.76 19.79
N GLY A 226 -17.64 -8.12 20.29
CA GLY A 226 -16.57 -8.62 19.42
C GLY A 226 -15.18 -8.53 20.05
N TYR A 227 -14.21 -8.14 19.24
CA TYR A 227 -12.78 -8.11 19.61
C TYR A 227 -12.15 -6.76 19.31
N THR A 228 -11.11 -6.42 20.06
CA THR A 228 -10.28 -5.23 19.84
C THR A 228 -8.84 -5.54 20.21
N ILE A 229 -7.90 -4.85 19.55
CA ILE A 229 -6.50 -4.84 19.96
C ILE A 229 -6.14 -3.48 20.55
N ARG A 230 -5.61 -3.47 21.75
CA ARG A 230 -5.21 -2.24 22.46
C ARG A 230 -4.30 -2.55 23.64
N VAL A 231 -3.55 -1.57 24.08
CA VAL A 231 -2.83 -1.64 25.35
C VAL A 231 -3.84 -1.84 26.50
N PRO A 232 -3.62 -2.77 27.44
CA PRO A 232 -4.43 -2.86 28.65
C PRO A 232 -4.48 -1.50 29.36
N ARG A 233 -5.64 -1.12 29.88
CA ARG A 233 -5.73 0.02 30.81
C ARG A 233 -5.41 -0.51 32.19
N ASP A 234 -4.48 0.13 32.87
CA ASP A 234 -4.24 -0.07 34.29
C ASP A 234 -5.50 0.25 35.10
#